data_6c743c03bae9c43935a1712f96d113e1
#
_entry.id   6c743c03bae9c43935a1712f96d113e1
#
_cell.length_a   1.000
_cell.length_b   1.000
_cell.length_c   1.000
_cell.angle_alpha   90.00
_cell.angle_beta   90.00
_cell.angle_gamma   90.00
#
_symmetry.space_group_name_H-M   'P 1'
#
loop_
_entity.id
_entity.type
_entity.pdbx_description
1 polymer ?
#
loop_
_entity_poly.entity_id
_entity_poly.type
_entity_poly.pdbx_seq_one_letter_code
_entity_poly.pdbx_strand_id
1 'polypeptide(L)'
;MAQLAPILNNELITNAPHIPSNYKYDLERGIGKLPLRAILEQNNSMSLVSKEKLGFNVNTINLWKSYGHNLCKEFLDNSRIVKDSWINEDWIKKHIDNSDLDVKYVNKFLGLLALEIWYRLFITKEMSSNTTLD
;
A
#
# COMPACT_ATOMS: atom_id res chain seq x y z
N MET A 1 17.13 2.31 -21.59
CA MET A 1 17.99 1.52 -20.69
C MET A 1 17.11 0.90 -19.63
N ALA A 2 16.89 -0.42 -19.69
CA ALA A 2 16.18 -1.12 -18.63
C ALA A 2 17.07 -1.13 -17.39
N GLN A 3 16.70 -0.42 -16.34
CA GLN A 3 17.27 -0.60 -15.02
C GLN A 3 16.78 -1.97 -14.53
N LEU A 4 17.60 -2.98 -14.73
CA LEU A 4 17.42 -4.27 -14.08
C LEU A 4 17.55 -4.02 -12.57
N ALA A 5 16.42 -4.08 -11.86
CA ALA A 5 16.46 -4.07 -10.42
C ALA A 5 17.33 -5.25 -9.96
N PRO A 6 18.44 -5.03 -9.25
CA PRO A 6 19.39 -6.10 -8.90
C PRO A 6 18.73 -7.23 -8.09
N ILE A 7 17.60 -6.94 -7.44
CA ILE A 7 16.80 -7.92 -6.69
C ILE A 7 16.05 -8.90 -7.60
N LEU A 8 15.89 -8.60 -8.88
CA LEU A 8 15.23 -9.45 -9.88
C LEU A 8 16.22 -10.19 -10.79
N ASN A 9 17.51 -10.21 -10.42
CA ASN A 9 18.50 -11.02 -11.12
C ASN A 9 18.15 -12.51 -10.99
N ASN A 10 18.18 -13.24 -12.11
CA ASN A 10 17.82 -14.66 -12.16
C ASN A 10 18.68 -15.52 -11.21
N GLU A 11 19.96 -15.21 -11.04
CA GLU A 11 20.82 -15.94 -10.11
C GLU A 11 20.40 -15.73 -8.65
N LEU A 12 20.02 -14.50 -8.27
CA LEU A 12 19.50 -14.21 -6.94
C LEU A 12 18.16 -14.90 -6.69
N ILE A 13 17.24 -14.85 -7.66
CA ILE A 13 15.94 -15.51 -7.55
C ILE A 13 16.11 -17.03 -7.40
N THR A 14 17.04 -17.63 -8.15
CA THR A 14 17.28 -19.06 -8.11
C THR A 14 17.97 -19.49 -6.82
N ASN A 15 18.96 -18.74 -6.33
CA ASN A 15 19.80 -19.15 -5.21
C ASN A 15 19.27 -18.68 -3.84
N ALA A 16 18.59 -17.53 -3.75
CA ALA A 16 18.14 -17.00 -2.48
C ALA A 16 17.17 -17.92 -1.70
N PRO A 17 16.26 -18.69 -2.33
CA PRO A 17 15.43 -19.65 -1.61
C PRO A 17 16.22 -20.74 -0.90
N HIS A 18 17.36 -21.15 -1.44
CA HIS A 18 18.21 -22.23 -0.90
C HIS A 18 19.07 -21.80 0.29
N ILE A 19 19.20 -20.50 0.55
CA ILE A 19 19.90 -20.01 1.73
C ILE A 19 19.06 -20.36 2.97
N PRO A 20 19.62 -21.03 3.99
CA PRO A 20 18.89 -21.33 5.23
C PRO A 20 18.33 -20.06 5.91
N SER A 21 17.20 -20.18 6.58
CA SER A 21 16.47 -19.05 7.17
C SER A 21 17.27 -18.26 8.21
N ASN A 22 18.09 -18.96 9.01
CA ASN A 22 18.98 -18.33 10.01
C ASN A 22 20.05 -17.41 9.43
N TYR A 23 20.42 -17.59 8.16
CA TYR A 23 21.29 -16.65 7.46
C TYR A 23 20.54 -15.46 6.84
N LYS A 24 19.21 -15.52 6.74
CA LYS A 24 18.38 -14.48 6.18
C LYS A 24 17.75 -13.60 7.24
N TYR A 25 17.45 -14.19 8.40
CA TYR A 25 16.70 -13.55 9.46
C TYR A 25 17.17 -13.99 10.85
N ASP A 26 17.42 -13.02 11.74
CA ASP A 26 17.70 -13.24 13.16
C ASP A 26 16.37 -13.18 13.92
N LEU A 27 15.92 -14.33 14.40
CA LEU A 27 14.65 -14.48 15.12
C LEU A 27 14.69 -13.81 16.49
N GLU A 28 15.82 -13.85 17.19
CA GLU A 28 15.96 -13.30 18.54
C GLU A 28 15.91 -11.78 18.54
N ARG A 29 16.59 -11.18 17.54
CA ARG A 29 16.67 -9.72 17.39
C ARG A 29 15.57 -9.14 16.49
N GLY A 30 14.78 -9.95 15.81
CA GLY A 30 13.78 -9.51 14.84
C GLY A 30 14.38 -8.81 13.61
N ILE A 31 15.64 -9.15 13.26
CA ILE A 31 16.38 -8.46 12.19
C ILE A 31 16.37 -9.31 10.92
N GLY A 32 15.82 -8.77 9.85
CA GLY A 32 15.82 -9.39 8.53
C GLY A 32 16.92 -8.85 7.60
N LYS A 33 17.02 -9.46 6.42
CA LYS A 33 17.95 -9.05 5.34
C LYS A 33 19.42 -9.15 5.77
N LEU A 34 19.80 -10.14 6.57
CA LEU A 34 21.14 -10.30 7.11
C LEU A 34 22.25 -10.26 6.03
N PRO A 35 22.12 -10.94 4.86
CA PRO A 35 23.15 -10.88 3.82
C PRO A 35 23.39 -9.46 3.28
N LEU A 36 22.31 -8.70 3.08
CA LEU A 36 22.42 -7.32 2.60
C LEU A 36 23.07 -6.41 3.66
N ARG A 37 22.77 -6.64 4.92
CA ARG A 37 23.40 -5.90 6.04
C ARG A 37 24.90 -6.21 6.12
N ALA A 38 25.29 -7.46 5.96
CA ALA A 38 26.69 -7.87 5.94
C ALA A 38 27.48 -7.21 4.79
N ILE A 39 26.88 -7.11 3.60
CA ILE A 39 27.49 -6.41 2.46
C ILE A 39 27.68 -4.91 2.77
N LEU A 40 26.69 -4.28 3.37
CA LEU A 40 26.77 -2.85 3.75
C LEU A 40 27.82 -2.61 4.83
N GLU A 41 27.95 -3.53 5.77
CA GLU A 41 28.98 -3.48 6.83
C GLU A 41 30.38 -3.59 6.25
N GLN A 42 30.63 -4.55 5.34
CA GLN A 42 31.89 -4.71 4.65
C GLN A 42 32.29 -3.47 3.83
N ASN A 43 31.34 -2.72 3.33
CA ASN A 43 31.57 -1.49 2.56
C ASN A 43 31.53 -0.21 3.41
N ASN A 44 31.60 -0.31 4.74
CA ASN A 44 31.51 0.84 5.68
C ASN A 44 30.26 1.71 5.48
N SER A 45 29.17 1.12 4.99
CA SER A 45 27.92 1.82 4.65
C SER A 45 26.81 1.56 5.66
N MET A 46 27.11 1.15 6.89
CA MET A 46 26.14 0.84 7.94
C MET A 46 25.28 2.04 8.35
N SER A 47 25.76 3.27 8.14
CA SER A 47 24.97 4.49 8.36
C SER A 47 23.71 4.56 7.50
N LEU A 48 23.69 3.84 6.37
CA LEU A 48 22.54 3.75 5.46
C LEU A 48 21.51 2.72 5.94
N VAL A 49 21.83 1.91 6.93
CA VAL A 49 20.93 0.88 7.45
C VAL A 49 20.05 1.48 8.52
N SER A 50 18.77 1.65 8.25
CA SER A 50 17.80 2.00 9.28
C SER A 50 17.76 0.90 10.36
N LYS A 51 17.85 1.29 11.63
CA LYS A 51 17.70 0.38 12.77
C LYS A 51 16.26 -0.12 12.89
N GLU A 52 15.30 0.66 12.45
CA GLU A 52 13.88 0.34 12.48
C GLU A 52 13.41 -0.16 11.12
N LYS A 53 12.49 -1.12 11.12
CA LYS A 53 11.82 -1.57 9.90
C LYS A 53 10.86 -0.46 9.43
N LEU A 54 11.37 0.41 8.58
CA LEU A 54 10.53 1.32 7.83
C LEU A 54 9.92 0.52 6.67
N GLY A 55 8.64 0.15 6.79
CA GLY A 55 7.87 -0.37 5.67
C GLY A 55 7.60 0.73 4.65
N PHE A 56 6.93 0.39 3.54
CA PHE A 56 6.29 1.39 2.68
C PHE A 56 5.14 2.02 3.48
N ASN A 57 5.48 3.01 4.28
CA ASN A 57 4.50 3.69 5.12
C ASN A 57 3.98 4.89 4.35
N VAL A 58 2.92 4.67 3.57
CA VAL A 58 2.13 5.79 3.06
C VAL A 58 1.43 6.40 4.26
N ASN A 59 1.66 7.68 4.53
CA ASN A 59 0.93 8.39 5.56
C ASN A 59 -0.51 8.63 5.09
N THR A 60 -1.35 7.61 5.28
CA THR A 60 -2.75 7.62 4.81
C THR A 60 -3.58 8.71 5.49
N ILE A 61 -3.20 9.13 6.70
CA ILE A 61 -3.85 10.26 7.39
C ILE A 61 -3.57 11.58 6.64
N ASN A 62 -2.33 11.82 6.23
CA ASN A 62 -2.01 13.01 5.43
C ASN A 62 -2.71 12.97 4.07
N LEU A 63 -2.71 11.81 3.42
CA LEU A 63 -3.44 11.61 2.18
C LEU A 63 -4.95 11.92 2.34
N TRP A 64 -5.56 11.43 3.41
CA TRP A 64 -6.95 11.68 3.76
C TRP A 64 -7.24 13.17 3.93
N LYS A 65 -6.44 13.85 4.75
CA LYS A 65 -6.61 15.28 5.06
C LYS A 65 -6.34 16.20 3.87
N SER A 66 -5.52 15.80 2.91
CA SER A 66 -5.23 16.60 1.72
C SER A 66 -6.34 16.54 0.66
N TYR A 67 -6.64 15.38 0.13
CA TYR A 67 -7.62 15.21 -0.94
C TYR A 67 -8.43 13.90 -0.83
N GLY A 68 -7.94 12.91 -0.09
CA GLY A 68 -8.57 11.60 -0.01
C GLY A 68 -9.99 11.64 0.55
N HIS A 69 -10.27 12.50 1.53
CA HIS A 69 -11.61 12.69 2.08
C HIS A 69 -12.60 13.19 1.02
N ASN A 70 -12.21 14.21 0.25
CA ASN A 70 -13.07 14.78 -0.78
C ASN A 70 -13.33 13.77 -1.90
N LEU A 71 -12.29 13.07 -2.36
CA LEU A 71 -12.44 12.00 -3.35
C LEU A 71 -13.37 10.89 -2.85
N CYS A 72 -13.22 10.46 -1.60
CA CYS A 72 -14.12 9.46 -1.03
C CYS A 72 -15.56 9.95 -0.98
N LYS A 73 -15.81 11.20 -0.60
CA LYS A 73 -17.16 11.79 -0.63
C LYS A 73 -17.73 11.78 -2.05
N GLU A 74 -17.01 12.27 -3.01
CA GLU A 74 -17.44 12.35 -4.41
C GLU A 74 -17.81 10.98 -5.00
N PHE A 75 -16.94 9.99 -4.81
CA PHE A 75 -17.14 8.67 -5.40
C PHE A 75 -18.15 7.81 -4.63
N LEU A 76 -18.22 7.96 -3.30
CA LEU A 76 -19.09 7.14 -2.47
C LEU A 76 -20.49 7.73 -2.28
N ASP A 77 -20.71 9.01 -2.56
CA ASP A 77 -22.05 9.63 -2.54
C ASP A 77 -22.99 9.02 -3.60
N ASN A 78 -22.45 8.66 -4.75
CA ASN A 78 -23.15 7.98 -5.84
C ASN A 78 -22.57 6.61 -6.16
N SER A 79 -22.24 5.83 -5.13
CA SER A 79 -21.49 4.59 -5.24
C SER A 79 -22.25 3.49 -5.97
N ARG A 80 -21.58 2.82 -6.91
CA ARG A 80 -22.10 1.64 -7.60
C ARG A 80 -22.05 0.40 -6.72
N ILE A 81 -21.00 0.21 -5.94
CA ILE A 81 -20.91 -0.93 -5.02
C ILE A 81 -21.98 -0.86 -3.91
N VAL A 82 -22.47 0.33 -3.58
CA VAL A 82 -23.64 0.50 -2.68
C VAL A 82 -24.92 0.14 -3.41
N LYS A 83 -25.17 0.68 -4.60
CA LYS A 83 -26.37 0.40 -5.42
C LYS A 83 -26.55 -1.08 -5.71
N ASP A 84 -25.45 -1.77 -5.96
CA ASP A 84 -25.42 -3.21 -6.22
C ASP A 84 -25.38 -4.05 -4.93
N SER A 85 -25.60 -3.41 -3.77
CA SER A 85 -25.70 -4.05 -2.44
C SER A 85 -24.45 -4.79 -1.96
N TRP A 86 -23.26 -4.41 -2.43
CA TRP A 86 -21.99 -4.97 -1.96
C TRP A 86 -21.58 -4.40 -0.61
N ILE A 87 -21.96 -3.13 -0.34
CA ILE A 87 -21.59 -2.39 0.88
C ILE A 87 -22.83 -1.71 1.45
N ASN A 88 -22.90 -1.66 2.77
CA ASN A 88 -23.97 -0.97 3.48
C ASN A 88 -23.76 0.55 3.42
N GLU A 89 -24.73 1.27 2.85
CA GLU A 89 -24.72 2.71 2.71
C GLU A 89 -24.73 3.44 4.07
N ASP A 90 -25.46 2.93 5.05
CA ASP A 90 -25.58 3.57 6.37
C ASP A 90 -24.21 3.68 7.07
N TRP A 91 -23.33 2.68 6.85
CA TRP A 91 -21.99 2.73 7.41
C TRP A 91 -21.18 3.87 6.79
N ILE A 92 -21.29 4.07 5.48
CA ILE A 92 -20.59 5.16 4.76
C ILE A 92 -21.13 6.49 5.29
N LYS A 93 -22.44 6.73 5.25
CA LYS A 93 -23.08 7.98 5.69
C LYS A 93 -22.73 8.34 7.13
N LYS A 94 -22.69 7.34 8.01
CA LYS A 94 -22.38 7.55 9.44
C LYS A 94 -20.96 8.10 9.67
N HIS A 95 -20.00 7.77 8.80
CA HIS A 95 -18.59 8.04 9.07
C HIS A 95 -17.93 9.01 8.08
N ILE A 96 -18.49 9.19 6.86
CA ILE A 96 -17.85 9.95 5.80
C ILE A 96 -17.72 11.46 6.12
N ASP A 97 -18.61 12.02 6.90
CA ASP A 97 -18.57 13.44 7.25
C ASP A 97 -17.52 13.81 8.30
N ASN A 98 -16.90 12.82 8.92
CA ASN A 98 -15.84 13.04 9.88
C ASN A 98 -14.48 13.10 9.18
N SER A 99 -13.92 14.32 9.04
CA SER A 99 -12.60 14.53 8.44
C SER A 99 -11.44 14.09 9.33
N ASP A 100 -11.66 13.89 10.62
CA ASP A 100 -10.63 13.51 11.61
C ASP A 100 -10.80 12.06 12.06
N LEU A 101 -10.82 11.16 11.10
CA LEU A 101 -10.94 9.74 11.33
C LEU A 101 -9.62 9.11 11.82
N ASP A 102 -9.74 8.09 12.64
CA ASP A 102 -8.67 7.15 12.96
C ASP A 102 -8.14 6.46 11.69
N VAL A 103 -6.86 6.11 11.67
CA VAL A 103 -6.17 5.45 10.56
C VAL A 103 -6.90 4.19 10.07
N LYS A 104 -7.55 3.46 10.95
CA LYS A 104 -8.38 2.29 10.62
C LYS A 104 -9.53 2.63 9.68
N TYR A 105 -10.25 3.72 9.99
CA TYR A 105 -11.38 4.18 9.17
C TYR A 105 -10.91 4.78 7.87
N VAL A 106 -9.84 5.59 7.91
CA VAL A 106 -9.20 6.15 6.73
C VAL A 106 -8.81 5.03 5.75
N ASN A 107 -8.14 3.99 6.22
CA ASN A 107 -7.74 2.87 5.36
C ASN A 107 -8.95 2.11 4.79
N LYS A 108 -10.05 2.01 5.53
CA LYS A 108 -11.30 1.44 5.01
C LYS A 108 -11.89 2.29 3.89
N PHE A 109 -11.97 3.61 4.07
CA PHE A 109 -12.48 4.51 3.05
C PHE A 109 -11.60 4.52 1.79
N LEU A 110 -10.28 4.55 1.93
CA LEU A 110 -9.37 4.45 0.78
C LEU A 110 -9.51 3.09 0.07
N GLY A 111 -9.74 2.01 0.82
CA GLY A 111 -10.04 0.70 0.26
C GLY A 111 -11.37 0.66 -0.50
N LEU A 112 -12.43 1.29 0.04
CA LEU A 112 -13.72 1.41 -0.64
C LEU A 112 -13.63 2.27 -1.90
N LEU A 113 -12.89 3.36 -1.85
CA LEU A 113 -12.62 4.20 -3.02
C LEU A 113 -11.92 3.39 -4.14
N ALA A 114 -10.87 2.66 -3.79
CA ALA A 114 -10.17 1.81 -4.74
C ALA A 114 -11.09 0.73 -5.35
N LEU A 115 -11.93 0.11 -4.53
CA LEU A 115 -12.92 -0.88 -4.99
C LEU A 115 -13.97 -0.25 -5.91
N GLU A 116 -14.49 0.93 -5.57
CA GLU A 116 -15.46 1.67 -6.38
C GLU A 116 -14.89 2.02 -7.76
N ILE A 117 -13.65 2.56 -7.79
CA ILE A 117 -12.96 2.91 -9.04
C ILE A 117 -12.75 1.65 -9.89
N TRP A 118 -12.25 0.57 -9.27
CA TRP A 118 -12.06 -0.71 -9.96
C TRP A 118 -13.38 -1.23 -10.53
N TYR A 119 -14.45 -1.18 -9.75
CA TYR A 119 -15.77 -1.64 -10.16
C TYR A 119 -16.30 -0.85 -11.36
N ARG A 120 -16.16 0.49 -11.34
CA ARG A 120 -16.56 1.35 -12.47
C ARG A 120 -15.71 1.14 -13.72
N LEU A 121 -14.42 0.86 -13.56
CA LEU A 121 -13.52 0.62 -14.69
C LEU A 121 -13.75 -0.74 -15.37
N PHE A 122 -13.87 -1.80 -14.57
CA PHE A 122 -13.78 -3.17 -15.09
C PHE A 122 -15.12 -3.89 -15.14
N ILE A 123 -16.04 -3.58 -14.25
CA ILE A 123 -17.32 -4.29 -14.18
C ILE A 123 -18.42 -3.50 -14.90
N THR A 124 -18.71 -2.28 -14.46
CA THR A 124 -19.78 -1.48 -15.07
C THR A 124 -19.33 -0.73 -16.32
N LYS A 125 -18.03 -0.54 -16.51
CA LYS A 125 -17.42 0.21 -17.62
C LYS A 125 -17.94 1.65 -17.76
N GLU A 126 -18.37 2.25 -16.66
CA GLU A 126 -18.84 3.64 -16.61
C GLU A 126 -17.70 4.64 -16.54
N MET A 127 -16.49 4.18 -16.28
CA MET A 127 -15.29 4.98 -16.17
C MET A 127 -14.25 4.53 -17.19
N SER A 128 -13.55 5.47 -17.80
CA SER A 128 -12.44 5.18 -18.72
C SER A 128 -11.12 5.11 -17.97
N SER A 129 -10.20 4.25 -18.42
CA SER A 129 -8.82 4.20 -17.92
C SER A 129 -8.03 5.52 -18.12
N ASN A 130 -8.52 6.40 -18.97
CA ASN A 130 -7.92 7.70 -19.23
C ASN A 130 -8.55 8.82 -18.38
N THR A 131 -9.47 8.50 -17.49
CA THR A 131 -10.08 9.47 -16.58
C THR A 131 -9.06 9.91 -15.53
N THR A 132 -8.80 11.22 -15.43
CA THR A 132 -8.01 11.82 -14.36
C THR A 132 -8.90 12.03 -13.13
N LEU A 133 -8.33 11.84 -11.97
CA LEU A 133 -8.97 12.16 -10.68
C LEU A 133 -8.40 13.51 -10.23
N ASP A 134 -9.06 14.59 -10.62
CA ASP A 134 -8.65 15.97 -10.31
C ASP A 134 -9.12 16.38 -8.92
#